data_97274860883dc30e19f2c9d720c504df
#
_entry.id   97274860883dc30e19f2c9d720c504df
#
_cell.length_a   1.000
_cell.length_b   1.000
_cell.length_c   1.000
_cell.angle_alpha   90.00
_cell.angle_beta   90.00
_cell.angle_gamma   90.00
#
_symmetry.space_group_name_H-M   'P 1'
#
loop_
_entity.id
_entity.type
_entity.pdbx_description
1 polymer ?
#
loop_
_entity_poly.entity_id
_entity_poly.type
_entity_poly.pdbx_seq_one_letter_code
_entity_poly.pdbx_strand_id
1 'polypeptide(L)'
;WQHQQSNKEKRQYLMYWAIEDSRTRPGHLKLHRIIRHIDDAFWKTFYPPNGYRCRCGVRAITEKQALRYGITPDDQLPDVSIIDKGWNFNPGEYDRHALKILESRMIREIGNQPVYDLLQAQQLELQLDMQADDAIVKAMPNIQPDLFEDVVSKTVNKGVEVRPSDLVMTIGLSDSDNSLTDLVKTSALQKDQDSSIGKRILDKIQRAFNRVFAIAKNTKSKLTGNSIHGLDGLNLSPGNIIGVVTPTLFKTAQNAGKNITILDAKGVAIDLSKISGLDGALLAPDLNLEVVSIDDNGLVLKRTNEDATRYFVANQTVFSLG
;
A
#
# COMPACT_ATOMS: atom_id res chain seq x y z
N TRP A 1 -9.49 -8.81 2.32
CA TRP A 1 -9.84 -10.23 2.45
C TRP A 1 -8.58 -11.11 2.52
N GLN A 2 -7.75 -11.16 1.51
CA GLN A 2 -6.55 -12.00 1.47
C GLN A 2 -5.60 -11.77 2.66
N HIS A 3 -5.34 -10.50 3.01
CA HIS A 3 -4.54 -10.16 4.20
C HIS A 3 -5.19 -10.66 5.51
N GLN A 4 -6.51 -10.61 5.62
CA GLN A 4 -7.23 -11.13 6.78
C GLN A 4 -7.16 -12.66 6.83
N GLN A 5 -7.29 -13.33 5.68
CA GLN A 5 -7.14 -14.77 5.58
C GLN A 5 -5.72 -15.26 5.95
N SER A 6 -4.69 -14.53 5.55
CA SER A 6 -3.30 -14.89 5.89
C SER A 6 -3.00 -14.73 7.40
N ASN A 7 -3.76 -13.90 8.11
CA ASN A 7 -3.64 -13.66 9.55
C ASN A 7 -4.69 -14.39 10.40
N LYS A 8 -5.46 -15.32 9.82
CA LYS A 8 -6.61 -15.93 10.51
C LYS A 8 -6.24 -16.74 11.76
N GLU A 9 -5.03 -17.29 11.84
CA GLU A 9 -4.57 -17.99 13.04
C GLU A 9 -4.52 -17.09 14.27
N LYS A 10 -4.22 -15.80 14.09
CA LYS A 10 -4.15 -14.80 15.16
C LYS A 10 -5.44 -14.02 15.34
N ARG A 11 -6.26 -13.91 14.28
CA ARG A 11 -7.48 -13.10 14.22
C ARG A 11 -8.58 -13.85 13.49
N GLN A 12 -9.22 -14.77 14.22
CA GLN A 12 -10.22 -15.69 13.67
C GLN A 12 -11.54 -15.05 13.35
N TYR A 13 -11.82 -13.84 13.86
CA TYR A 13 -13.10 -13.17 13.69
C TYR A 13 -12.97 -11.90 12.88
N LEU A 14 -14.00 -11.58 12.13
CA LEU A 14 -14.15 -10.32 11.44
C LEU A 14 -15.35 -9.55 12.03
N MET A 15 -15.20 -8.24 12.13
CA MET A 15 -16.24 -7.32 12.53
C MET A 15 -16.54 -6.35 11.40
N TYR A 16 -17.79 -6.28 10.97
CA TYR A 16 -18.20 -5.31 9.96
C TYR A 16 -18.17 -3.90 10.53
N TRP A 17 -17.60 -2.98 9.77
CA TRP A 17 -17.44 -1.58 10.18
C TRP A 17 -18.08 -0.64 9.16
N ALA A 18 -19.23 -0.09 9.48
CA ALA A 18 -19.87 0.99 8.73
C ALA A 18 -19.43 2.34 9.29
N ILE A 19 -19.26 3.34 8.43
CA ILE A 19 -19.05 4.72 8.87
C ILE A 19 -20.42 5.27 9.30
N GLU A 20 -20.55 5.70 10.56
CA GLU A 20 -21.79 6.18 11.14
C GLU A 20 -22.02 7.66 10.83
N ASP A 21 -22.39 7.97 9.58
CA ASP A 21 -22.77 9.31 9.15
C ASP A 21 -24.03 9.30 8.26
N SER A 22 -24.56 10.49 7.95
CA SER A 22 -25.76 10.68 7.13
C SER A 22 -25.64 10.18 5.68
N ARG A 23 -24.41 9.89 5.19
CA ARG A 23 -24.14 9.40 3.85
C ARG A 23 -24.08 7.86 3.76
N THR A 24 -24.04 7.18 4.89
CA THR A 24 -24.06 5.72 4.93
C THR A 24 -25.49 5.22 4.82
N ARG A 25 -25.71 4.29 3.90
CA ARG A 25 -27.03 3.71 3.66
C ARG A 25 -27.58 3.05 4.94
N PRO A 26 -28.88 3.22 5.24
CA PRO A 26 -29.49 2.60 6.45
C PRO A 26 -29.31 1.07 6.49
N GLY A 27 -29.35 0.39 5.32
CA GLY A 27 -29.08 -1.04 5.22
C GLY A 27 -27.65 -1.40 5.66
N HIS A 28 -26.66 -0.60 5.24
CA HIS A 28 -25.26 -0.84 5.62
C HIS A 28 -24.99 -0.53 7.10
N LEU A 29 -25.72 0.42 7.71
CA LEU A 29 -25.64 0.68 9.15
C LEU A 29 -26.11 -0.52 9.98
N LYS A 30 -27.09 -1.29 9.49
CA LYS A 30 -27.54 -2.53 10.17
C LYS A 30 -26.45 -3.61 10.22
N LEU A 31 -25.44 -3.55 9.36
CA LEU A 31 -24.31 -4.45 9.38
C LEU A 31 -23.23 -4.03 10.40
N HIS A 32 -23.29 -2.79 10.89
CA HIS A 32 -22.27 -2.26 11.80
C HIS A 32 -22.13 -3.13 13.06
N ARG A 33 -20.88 -3.52 13.37
CA ARG A 33 -20.51 -4.40 14.50
C ARG A 33 -21.04 -5.84 14.42
N ILE A 34 -21.53 -6.32 13.30
CA ILE A 34 -21.74 -7.75 13.13
C ILE A 34 -20.38 -8.45 13.20
N ILE A 35 -20.27 -9.44 14.08
CA ILE A 35 -19.05 -10.20 14.33
C ILE A 35 -19.29 -11.66 14.00
N ARG A 36 -18.51 -12.20 13.06
CA ARG A 36 -18.59 -13.61 12.67
C ARG A 36 -17.19 -14.17 12.48
N HIS A 37 -17.04 -15.50 12.60
CA HIS A 37 -15.78 -16.16 12.26
C HIS A 37 -15.40 -15.86 10.81
N ILE A 38 -14.10 -15.74 10.50
CA ILE A 38 -13.62 -15.36 9.17
C ILE A 38 -14.05 -16.33 8.06
N ASP A 39 -14.23 -17.61 8.39
CA ASP A 39 -14.71 -18.65 7.45
C ASP A 39 -16.23 -18.75 7.36
N ASP A 40 -16.97 -17.88 8.07
CA ASP A 40 -18.43 -17.89 8.06
C ASP A 40 -18.99 -17.53 6.69
N ALA A 41 -20.06 -18.23 6.29
CA ALA A 41 -20.75 -17.97 5.03
C ALA A 41 -21.28 -16.53 4.89
N PHE A 42 -21.52 -15.84 6.01
CA PHE A 42 -21.90 -14.43 6.06
C PHE A 42 -20.97 -13.58 5.19
N TRP A 43 -19.65 -13.79 5.24
CA TRP A 43 -18.65 -13.01 4.50
C TRP A 43 -18.66 -13.25 3.00
N LYS A 44 -19.27 -14.34 2.52
CA LYS A 44 -19.45 -14.55 1.08
C LYS A 44 -20.43 -13.57 0.46
N THR A 45 -21.35 -13.07 1.27
CA THR A 45 -22.46 -12.19 0.83
C THR A 45 -22.26 -10.75 1.29
N PHE A 46 -21.85 -10.55 2.53
CA PHE A 46 -21.86 -9.23 3.19
C PHE A 46 -20.48 -8.57 3.31
N TYR A 47 -19.44 -9.16 2.76
CA TYR A 47 -18.11 -8.52 2.78
C TYR A 47 -18.12 -7.25 1.90
N PRO A 48 -17.77 -6.05 2.46
CA PRO A 48 -17.86 -4.80 1.71
C PRO A 48 -16.81 -4.72 0.57
N PRO A 49 -17.12 -3.91 -0.46
CA PRO A 49 -18.23 -2.98 -0.60
C PRO A 49 -19.56 -3.67 -0.94
N ASN A 50 -20.65 -3.21 -0.34
CA ASN A 50 -22.00 -3.75 -0.54
C ASN A 50 -22.88 -2.83 -1.40
N GLY A 51 -22.29 -1.96 -2.19
CA GLY A 51 -22.95 -1.02 -3.09
C GLY A 51 -21.98 -0.03 -3.69
N TYR A 52 -22.44 0.73 -4.70
CA TYR A 52 -21.64 1.77 -5.32
C TYR A 52 -21.26 2.86 -4.32
N ARG A 53 -19.97 3.25 -4.28
CA ARG A 53 -19.40 4.20 -3.30
C ARG A 53 -19.61 3.78 -1.84
N CYS A 54 -19.66 2.49 -1.54
CA CYS A 54 -19.68 1.98 -0.19
C CYS A 54 -18.35 2.33 0.52
N ARG A 55 -18.44 2.88 1.74
CA ARG A 55 -17.29 3.27 2.58
C ARG A 55 -17.10 2.34 3.77
N CYS A 56 -17.89 1.26 3.84
CA CYS A 56 -17.77 0.27 4.90
C CYS A 56 -16.50 -0.56 4.74
N GLY A 57 -16.01 -1.08 5.84
CA GLY A 57 -14.85 -1.96 5.91
C GLY A 57 -15.09 -3.16 6.81
N VAL A 58 -14.06 -3.95 7.01
CA VAL A 58 -14.06 -5.11 7.93
C VAL A 58 -12.79 -5.08 8.77
N ARG A 59 -12.94 -5.28 10.07
CA ARG A 59 -11.84 -5.35 11.05
C ARG A 59 -11.60 -6.80 11.44
N ALA A 60 -10.36 -7.26 11.32
CA ALA A 60 -9.95 -8.55 11.85
C ALA A 60 -9.65 -8.44 13.34
N ILE A 61 -10.33 -9.22 14.17
CA ILE A 61 -10.24 -9.20 15.63
C ILE A 61 -9.89 -10.58 16.18
N THR A 62 -9.29 -10.60 17.36
CA THR A 62 -8.99 -11.86 18.07
C THR A 62 -10.26 -12.47 18.64
N GLU A 63 -10.24 -13.76 18.93
CA GLU A 63 -11.35 -14.44 19.62
C GLU A 63 -11.71 -13.77 20.95
N LYS A 64 -10.69 -13.38 21.74
CA LYS A 64 -10.90 -12.65 23.00
C LYS A 64 -11.63 -11.34 22.82
N GLN A 65 -11.35 -10.61 21.72
CA GLN A 65 -12.07 -9.38 21.39
C GLN A 65 -13.50 -9.69 20.92
N ALA A 66 -13.67 -10.71 20.08
CA ALA A 66 -14.99 -11.13 19.59
C ALA A 66 -15.93 -11.53 20.74
N LEU A 67 -15.42 -12.32 21.68
CA LEU A 67 -16.18 -12.70 22.88
C LEU A 67 -16.55 -11.49 23.75
N ARG A 68 -15.65 -10.52 23.88
CA ARG A 68 -15.92 -9.29 24.66
C ARG A 68 -16.94 -8.37 23.99
N TYR A 69 -16.93 -8.28 22.68
CA TYR A 69 -17.88 -7.44 21.91
C TYR A 69 -19.23 -8.13 21.67
N GLY A 70 -19.28 -9.45 21.77
CA GLY A 70 -20.44 -10.28 21.48
C GLY A 70 -20.45 -10.78 20.04
N ILE A 71 -20.24 -12.10 19.85
CA ILE A 71 -20.40 -12.74 18.53
C ILE A 71 -21.87 -12.69 18.15
N THR A 72 -22.17 -12.20 16.95
CA THR A 72 -23.56 -12.05 16.49
C THR A 72 -24.17 -13.42 16.18
N PRO A 73 -25.28 -13.83 16.79
CA PRO A 73 -25.92 -15.11 16.49
C PRO A 73 -26.66 -15.07 15.16
N ASP A 74 -27.02 -16.26 14.63
CA ASP A 74 -27.63 -16.41 13.29
C ASP A 74 -28.97 -15.71 13.15
N ASP A 75 -29.81 -15.74 14.20
CA ASP A 75 -31.11 -15.12 14.25
C ASP A 75 -31.10 -13.57 14.27
N GLN A 76 -29.93 -12.98 14.48
CA GLN A 76 -29.72 -11.53 14.42
C GLN A 76 -29.08 -11.07 13.12
N LEU A 77 -28.78 -11.99 12.20
CA LEU A 77 -28.21 -11.61 10.91
C LEU A 77 -29.30 -10.97 10.02
N PRO A 78 -28.95 -9.87 9.33
CA PRO A 78 -29.89 -9.20 8.45
C PRO A 78 -30.12 -9.99 7.16
N ASP A 79 -31.26 -9.75 6.54
CA ASP A 79 -31.58 -10.28 5.22
C ASP A 79 -30.73 -9.62 4.12
N VAL A 80 -30.47 -10.36 3.06
CA VAL A 80 -29.65 -9.89 1.92
C VAL A 80 -30.24 -8.68 1.19
N SER A 81 -31.54 -8.41 1.35
CA SER A 81 -32.22 -7.27 0.72
C SER A 81 -31.70 -5.89 1.17
N ILE A 82 -30.89 -5.84 2.24
CA ILE A 82 -30.26 -4.60 2.70
C ILE A 82 -29.04 -4.18 1.87
N ILE A 83 -28.57 -5.06 0.99
CA ILE A 83 -27.43 -4.81 0.09
C ILE A 83 -27.95 -4.36 -1.27
N ASP A 84 -27.20 -3.48 -1.94
CA ASP A 84 -27.54 -3.06 -3.30
C ASP A 84 -27.57 -4.27 -4.25
N LYS A 85 -28.54 -4.29 -5.16
CA LYS A 85 -28.69 -5.38 -6.12
C LYS A 85 -27.41 -5.60 -6.91
N GLY A 86 -26.92 -6.84 -6.93
CA GLY A 86 -25.69 -7.22 -7.63
C GLY A 86 -24.40 -7.03 -6.83
N TRP A 87 -24.50 -6.65 -5.53
CA TRP A 87 -23.34 -6.49 -4.64
C TRP A 87 -23.29 -7.55 -3.51
N ASN A 88 -24.04 -8.61 -3.64
CA ASN A 88 -24.13 -9.72 -2.68
C ASN A 88 -23.02 -10.77 -2.91
N PHE A 89 -21.78 -10.33 -2.98
CA PHE A 89 -20.62 -11.19 -3.16
C PHE A 89 -19.42 -10.65 -2.39
N ASN A 90 -18.41 -11.50 -2.14
CA ASN A 90 -17.16 -11.06 -1.54
C ASN A 90 -16.18 -10.59 -2.64
N PRO A 91 -15.89 -9.28 -2.74
CA PRO A 91 -14.95 -8.77 -3.75
C PRO A 91 -13.53 -9.29 -3.60
N GLY A 92 -13.13 -9.71 -2.39
CA GLY A 92 -11.82 -10.31 -2.16
C GLY A 92 -11.66 -11.72 -2.74
N GLU A 93 -12.74 -12.34 -3.18
CA GLU A 93 -12.75 -13.63 -3.91
C GLU A 93 -12.92 -13.43 -5.43
N TYR A 94 -13.07 -12.18 -5.88
CA TYR A 94 -13.42 -11.85 -7.27
C TYR A 94 -12.38 -12.36 -8.27
N ASP A 95 -11.11 -12.26 -7.96
CA ASP A 95 -10.02 -12.67 -8.86
C ASP A 95 -10.07 -14.17 -9.16
N ARG A 96 -10.37 -15.00 -8.15
CA ARG A 96 -10.59 -16.44 -8.35
C ARG A 96 -11.82 -16.73 -9.20
N HIS A 97 -12.85 -15.88 -9.07
CA HIS A 97 -14.07 -16.02 -9.88
C HIS A 97 -13.81 -15.61 -11.34
N ALA A 98 -13.03 -14.55 -11.55
CA ALA A 98 -12.61 -14.11 -12.87
C ALA A 98 -11.79 -15.17 -13.60
N LEU A 99 -10.85 -15.85 -12.90
CA LEU A 99 -10.10 -16.98 -13.46
C LEU A 99 -11.02 -18.12 -13.90
N LYS A 100 -12.00 -18.52 -13.08
CA LYS A 100 -12.97 -19.57 -13.44
C LYS A 100 -13.81 -19.20 -14.67
N ILE A 101 -14.20 -17.93 -14.78
CA ILE A 101 -14.91 -17.45 -15.96
C ILE A 101 -14.04 -17.53 -17.21
N LEU A 102 -12.78 -17.10 -17.11
CA LEU A 102 -11.82 -17.18 -18.22
C LEU A 102 -11.59 -18.64 -18.64
N GLU A 103 -11.35 -19.54 -17.71
CA GLU A 103 -11.20 -20.98 -17.96
C GLU A 103 -12.42 -21.56 -18.66
N SER A 104 -13.63 -21.23 -18.20
CA SER A 104 -14.87 -21.68 -18.82
C SER A 104 -15.07 -21.13 -20.24
N ARG A 105 -14.59 -19.94 -20.54
CA ARG A 105 -14.58 -19.37 -21.89
C ARG A 105 -13.55 -20.03 -22.77
N MET A 106 -12.32 -20.25 -22.26
CA MET A 106 -11.26 -20.94 -22.99
C MET A 106 -11.71 -22.32 -23.46
N ILE A 107 -12.38 -23.11 -22.58
CA ILE A 107 -12.92 -24.43 -22.93
C ILE A 107 -13.90 -24.35 -24.11
N ARG A 108 -14.73 -23.31 -24.16
CA ARG A 108 -15.70 -23.11 -25.27
C ARG A 108 -15.04 -22.69 -26.58
N GLU A 109 -13.87 -22.05 -26.50
CA GLU A 109 -13.17 -21.50 -27.67
C GLU A 109 -12.01 -22.39 -28.14
N ILE A 110 -11.93 -23.64 -27.71
CA ILE A 110 -10.84 -24.58 -28.08
C ILE A 110 -10.65 -24.70 -29.62
N GLY A 111 -11.70 -24.53 -30.40
CA GLY A 111 -11.62 -24.57 -31.87
C GLY A 111 -11.30 -23.21 -32.53
N ASN A 112 -11.21 -22.13 -31.77
CA ASN A 112 -10.98 -20.76 -32.27
C ASN A 112 -9.66 -20.22 -31.72
N GLN A 113 -8.55 -20.60 -32.38
CA GLN A 113 -7.19 -20.32 -31.87
C GLN A 113 -6.92 -18.85 -31.55
N PRO A 114 -7.29 -17.87 -32.39
CA PRO A 114 -7.03 -16.46 -32.06
C PRO A 114 -7.74 -15.98 -30.78
N VAL A 115 -8.96 -16.45 -30.53
CA VAL A 115 -9.71 -16.09 -29.31
C VAL A 115 -9.15 -16.85 -28.11
N TYR A 116 -8.77 -18.09 -28.28
CA TYR A 116 -8.14 -18.88 -27.23
C TYR A 116 -6.82 -18.26 -26.74
N ASP A 117 -5.95 -17.86 -27.67
CA ASP A 117 -4.67 -17.20 -27.36
C ASP A 117 -4.89 -15.88 -26.61
N LEU A 118 -5.89 -15.07 -27.00
CA LEU A 118 -6.25 -13.85 -26.30
C LEU A 118 -6.72 -14.14 -24.87
N LEU A 119 -7.56 -15.13 -24.65
CA LEU A 119 -8.04 -15.51 -23.33
C LEU A 119 -6.92 -16.06 -22.47
N GLN A 120 -5.98 -16.81 -23.05
CA GLN A 120 -4.80 -17.32 -22.36
C GLN A 120 -3.90 -16.16 -21.91
N ALA A 121 -3.67 -15.16 -22.74
CA ALA A 121 -2.93 -13.97 -22.37
C ALA A 121 -3.62 -13.20 -21.23
N GLN A 122 -4.95 -13.06 -21.27
CA GLN A 122 -5.71 -12.41 -20.17
C GLN A 122 -5.63 -13.20 -18.87
N GLN A 123 -5.65 -14.54 -18.94
CA GLN A 123 -5.50 -15.40 -17.77
C GLN A 123 -4.13 -15.20 -17.12
N LEU A 124 -3.07 -15.19 -17.93
CA LEU A 124 -1.70 -14.95 -17.45
C LEU A 124 -1.59 -13.58 -16.78
N GLU A 125 -2.12 -12.53 -17.41
CA GLU A 125 -2.14 -11.17 -16.86
C GLU A 125 -2.80 -11.13 -15.48
N LEU A 126 -3.98 -11.75 -15.35
CA LEU A 126 -4.71 -11.80 -14.09
C LEU A 126 -3.93 -12.59 -13.02
N GLN A 127 -3.33 -13.72 -13.38
CA GLN A 127 -2.51 -14.53 -12.45
C GLN A 127 -1.30 -13.74 -11.93
N LEU A 128 -0.61 -13.01 -12.80
CA LEU A 128 0.52 -12.18 -12.43
C LEU A 128 0.11 -11.02 -11.50
N ASP A 129 -1.05 -10.42 -11.76
CA ASP A 129 -1.61 -9.37 -10.88
C ASP A 129 -1.94 -9.92 -9.49
N MET A 130 -2.54 -11.12 -9.41
CA MET A 130 -2.83 -11.80 -8.16
C MET A 130 -1.55 -12.15 -7.38
N GLN A 131 -0.52 -12.65 -8.06
CA GLN A 131 0.76 -12.95 -7.43
C GLN A 131 1.43 -11.71 -6.86
N ALA A 132 1.35 -10.57 -7.58
CA ALA A 132 1.87 -9.30 -7.09
C ALA A 132 1.11 -8.82 -5.84
N ASP A 133 -0.22 -8.93 -5.83
CA ASP A 133 -1.05 -8.57 -4.66
C ASP A 133 -0.75 -9.48 -3.47
N ASP A 134 -0.65 -10.79 -3.67
CA ASP A 134 -0.30 -11.75 -2.61
C ASP A 134 1.09 -11.46 -2.01
N ALA A 135 2.08 -11.12 -2.86
CA ALA A 135 3.42 -10.76 -2.41
C ALA A 135 3.40 -9.49 -1.55
N ILE A 136 2.68 -8.45 -1.98
CA ILE A 136 2.52 -7.20 -1.21
C ILE A 136 1.81 -7.48 0.12
N VAL A 137 0.70 -8.22 0.10
CA VAL A 137 -0.08 -8.53 1.30
C VAL A 137 0.76 -9.29 2.33
N LYS A 138 1.56 -10.27 1.89
CA LYS A 138 2.47 -11.03 2.77
C LYS A 138 3.57 -10.16 3.37
N ALA A 139 4.04 -9.17 2.61
CA ALA A 139 5.11 -8.27 3.03
C ALA A 139 4.62 -7.09 3.88
N MET A 140 3.31 -6.78 3.87
CA MET A 140 2.75 -5.65 4.63
C MET A 140 2.92 -5.85 6.14
N PRO A 141 3.32 -4.79 6.86
CA PRO A 141 3.40 -4.84 8.33
C PRO A 141 2.01 -5.06 8.93
N ASN A 142 1.99 -5.76 10.08
CA ASN A 142 0.75 -6.03 10.81
C ASN A 142 0.27 -4.80 11.60
N ILE A 143 -0.04 -3.73 10.88
CA ILE A 143 -0.59 -2.49 11.44
C ILE A 143 -2.10 -2.51 11.29
N GLN A 144 -2.81 -2.12 12.35
CA GLN A 144 -4.28 -2.07 12.31
C GLN A 144 -4.75 -0.89 11.45
N PRO A 145 -5.60 -1.13 10.44
CA PRO A 145 -6.15 -0.05 9.62
C PRO A 145 -6.95 1.00 10.40
N ASP A 146 -7.46 0.64 11.58
CA ASP A 146 -8.24 1.51 12.47
C ASP A 146 -7.49 2.76 12.90
N LEU A 147 -6.15 2.67 13.01
CA LEU A 147 -5.28 3.80 13.37
C LEU A 147 -5.36 4.96 12.37
N PHE A 148 -5.94 4.73 11.20
CA PHE A 148 -5.96 5.71 10.10
C PHE A 148 -7.36 6.23 9.77
N GLU A 149 -8.38 5.91 10.55
CA GLU A 149 -9.76 6.34 10.27
C GLU A 149 -9.88 7.87 10.16
N ASP A 150 -9.23 8.59 11.06
CA ASP A 150 -9.21 10.06 11.03
C ASP A 150 -8.53 10.60 9.76
N VAL A 151 -7.48 9.94 9.30
CA VAL A 151 -6.76 10.35 8.08
C VAL A 151 -7.63 10.06 6.86
N VAL A 152 -8.19 8.84 6.77
CA VAL A 152 -9.08 8.42 5.66
C VAL A 152 -10.32 9.31 5.60
N SER A 153 -10.98 9.59 6.72
CA SER A 153 -12.18 10.44 6.77
C SER A 153 -11.92 11.87 6.30
N LYS A 154 -10.78 12.44 6.66
CA LYS A 154 -10.35 13.79 6.23
C LYS A 154 -10.02 13.83 4.73
N THR A 155 -9.62 12.71 4.12
CA THR A 155 -9.23 12.66 2.71
C THR A 155 -10.42 12.60 1.76
N VAL A 156 -11.48 11.92 2.16
CA VAL A 156 -12.74 11.87 1.39
C VAL A 156 -13.29 13.28 1.15
N ASN A 157 -13.12 14.17 2.10
CA ASN A 157 -13.55 15.56 1.98
C ASN A 157 -12.67 16.40 1.02
N LYS A 158 -11.50 15.91 0.63
CA LYS A 158 -10.57 16.58 -0.30
C LYS A 158 -10.65 16.03 -1.73
N GLY A 159 -11.56 15.10 -2.01
CA GLY A 159 -11.69 14.48 -3.33
C GLY A 159 -10.59 13.46 -3.67
N VAL A 160 -9.74 13.10 -2.72
CA VAL A 160 -8.70 12.07 -2.87
C VAL A 160 -9.14 10.81 -2.15
N GLU A 161 -9.22 9.70 -2.85
CA GLU A 161 -9.54 8.40 -2.26
C GLU A 161 -8.24 7.72 -1.80
N VAL A 162 -7.93 7.81 -0.50
CA VAL A 162 -6.85 7.06 0.15
C VAL A 162 -7.44 5.89 0.89
N ARG A 163 -6.87 4.71 0.69
CA ARG A 163 -7.30 3.46 1.34
C ARG A 163 -6.48 3.22 2.61
N PRO A 164 -7.02 2.57 3.63
CA PRO A 164 -6.24 2.16 4.80
C PRO A 164 -4.98 1.36 4.43
N SER A 165 -5.08 0.47 3.42
CA SER A 165 -3.94 -0.28 2.91
C SER A 165 -2.82 0.59 2.32
N ASP A 166 -3.15 1.74 1.73
CA ASP A 166 -2.14 2.68 1.21
C ASP A 166 -1.32 3.29 2.34
N LEU A 167 -1.98 3.57 3.48
CA LEU A 167 -1.34 4.11 4.68
C LEU A 167 -0.46 3.07 5.36
N VAL A 168 -0.97 1.83 5.51
CA VAL A 168 -0.20 0.70 6.05
C VAL A 168 1.05 0.46 5.20
N MET A 169 0.91 0.46 3.88
CA MET A 169 2.03 0.31 2.94
C MET A 169 3.05 1.45 3.09
N THR A 170 2.58 2.69 3.17
CA THR A 170 3.45 3.86 3.34
C THR A 170 4.24 3.80 4.65
N ILE A 171 3.61 3.38 5.74
CA ILE A 171 4.28 3.19 7.03
C ILE A 171 5.26 2.02 6.97
N GLY A 172 4.89 0.92 6.31
CA GLY A 172 5.82 -0.18 6.08
C GLY A 172 7.09 0.25 5.36
N LEU A 173 6.98 1.12 4.36
CA LEU A 173 8.13 1.69 3.66
C LEU A 173 8.95 2.67 4.51
N SER A 174 8.41 3.14 5.63
CA SER A 174 9.14 4.00 6.58
C SER A 174 10.02 3.21 7.56
N ASP A 175 9.97 1.89 7.52
CA ASP A 175 10.85 1.00 8.28
C ASP A 175 11.81 0.31 7.30
N SER A 176 13.11 0.50 7.51
CA SER A 176 14.16 0.00 6.62
C SER A 176 14.37 -1.51 6.65
N ASP A 177 13.89 -2.16 7.71
CA ASP A 177 14.22 -3.56 8.02
C ASP A 177 12.99 -4.45 8.07
N ASN A 178 12.03 -4.23 7.17
CA ASN A 178 10.85 -5.07 7.08
C ASN A 178 10.69 -5.76 5.72
N SER A 179 9.81 -6.76 5.68
CA SER A 179 9.56 -7.56 4.49
C SER A 179 9.05 -6.75 3.28
N LEU A 180 8.35 -5.63 3.51
CA LEU A 180 7.87 -4.78 2.42
C LEU A 180 9.02 -4.02 1.76
N THR A 181 9.95 -3.49 2.56
CA THR A 181 11.15 -2.84 2.04
C THR A 181 12.01 -3.82 1.25
N ASP A 182 12.18 -5.05 1.74
CA ASP A 182 12.90 -6.11 1.02
C ASP A 182 12.20 -6.51 -0.28
N LEU A 183 10.88 -6.57 -0.29
CA LEU A 183 10.10 -6.83 -1.49
C LEU A 183 10.32 -5.73 -2.54
N VAL A 184 10.30 -4.46 -2.13
CA VAL A 184 10.57 -3.32 -3.03
C VAL A 184 11.95 -3.39 -3.65
N LYS A 185 12.97 -3.69 -2.83
CA LYS A 185 14.36 -3.88 -3.30
C LYS A 185 14.48 -4.97 -4.35
N THR A 186 13.97 -6.15 -4.00
CA THR A 186 14.01 -7.32 -4.89
C THR A 186 13.28 -7.04 -6.20
N SER A 187 12.12 -6.38 -6.11
CA SER A 187 11.33 -6.01 -7.29
C SER A 187 12.03 -4.97 -8.17
N ALA A 188 12.74 -4.02 -7.56
CA ALA A 188 13.51 -3.02 -8.30
C ALA A 188 14.72 -3.64 -9.04
N LEU A 189 15.40 -4.61 -8.43
CA LEU A 189 16.48 -5.36 -9.06
C LEU A 189 16.01 -6.25 -10.23
N GLN A 190 14.76 -6.70 -10.19
CA GLN A 190 14.16 -7.55 -11.23
C GLN A 190 13.45 -6.76 -12.33
N LYS A 191 13.37 -5.43 -12.22
CA LYS A 191 12.62 -4.54 -13.13
C LYS A 191 13.06 -4.68 -14.60
N ASP A 192 14.34 -4.91 -14.83
CA ASP A 192 14.93 -5.01 -16.16
C ASP A 192 14.88 -6.45 -16.73
N GLN A 193 14.56 -7.42 -15.94
CA GLN A 193 14.21 -8.74 -16.40
C GLN A 193 12.71 -8.74 -16.71
N ASP A 194 12.32 -9.15 -17.88
CA ASP A 194 10.95 -9.18 -18.43
C ASP A 194 9.92 -9.94 -17.56
N SER A 195 10.25 -10.25 -16.34
CA SER A 195 9.36 -10.82 -15.34
C SER A 195 8.47 -9.72 -14.77
N SER A 196 7.35 -9.64 -15.36
CA SER A 196 6.21 -8.81 -15.09
C SER A 196 5.79 -8.63 -13.62
N ILE A 197 6.16 -9.50 -12.67
CA ILE A 197 5.74 -9.45 -11.26
C ILE A 197 6.41 -8.30 -10.52
N GLY A 198 7.74 -8.17 -10.61
CA GLY A 198 8.49 -7.09 -9.95
C GLY A 198 8.00 -5.70 -10.38
N LYS A 199 7.81 -5.49 -11.68
CA LYS A 199 7.25 -4.26 -12.22
C LYS A 199 5.84 -4.00 -11.68
N ARG A 200 4.96 -5.01 -11.65
CA ARG A 200 3.60 -4.88 -11.13
C ARG A 200 3.58 -4.51 -9.65
N ILE A 201 4.45 -5.12 -8.84
CA ILE A 201 4.62 -4.78 -7.44
C ILE A 201 4.99 -3.31 -7.29
N LEU A 202 6.01 -2.84 -8.02
CA LEU A 202 6.45 -1.45 -7.98
C LEU A 202 5.35 -0.49 -8.43
N ASP A 203 4.63 -0.79 -9.51
CA ASP A 203 3.52 0.02 -10.02
C ASP A 203 2.36 0.12 -9.01
N LYS A 204 2.05 -0.96 -8.28
CA LYS A 204 1.02 -0.97 -7.24
C LYS A 204 1.45 -0.15 -6.02
N ILE A 205 2.68 -0.30 -5.57
CA ILE A 205 3.27 0.49 -4.48
C ILE A 205 3.35 1.96 -4.86
N GLN A 206 3.77 2.27 -6.08
CA GLN A 206 3.82 3.64 -6.58
C GLN A 206 2.43 4.30 -6.61
N ARG A 207 1.41 3.58 -7.03
CA ARG A 207 0.02 4.10 -7.01
C ARG A 207 -0.46 4.38 -5.58
N ALA A 208 -0.15 3.50 -4.62
CA ALA A 208 -0.46 3.72 -3.21
C ALA A 208 0.28 4.95 -2.67
N PHE A 209 1.59 5.03 -2.94
CA PHE A 209 2.41 6.19 -2.58
C PHE A 209 1.81 7.49 -3.11
N ASN A 210 1.45 7.55 -4.39
CA ASN A 210 0.90 8.75 -5.04
C ASN A 210 -0.41 9.22 -4.37
N ARG A 211 -1.30 8.29 -3.96
CA ARG A 211 -2.53 8.65 -3.24
C ARG A 211 -2.22 9.26 -1.87
N VAL A 212 -1.31 8.69 -1.11
CA VAL A 212 -0.89 9.24 0.18
C VAL A 212 -0.11 10.54 0.00
N PHE A 213 0.75 10.62 -1.00
CA PHE A 213 1.50 11.83 -1.33
C PHE A 213 0.59 13.03 -1.63
N ALA A 214 -0.53 12.80 -2.30
CA ALA A 214 -1.49 13.86 -2.61
C ALA A 214 -2.06 14.57 -1.36
N ILE A 215 -2.10 13.89 -0.21
CA ILE A 215 -2.66 14.42 1.05
C ILE A 215 -1.61 14.81 2.07
N ALA A 216 -0.47 14.15 2.08
CA ALA A 216 0.55 14.27 3.12
C ALA A 216 1.91 14.77 2.61
N LYS A 217 1.98 15.34 1.41
CA LYS A 217 3.23 15.92 0.90
C LYS A 217 3.80 16.98 1.83
N ASN A 218 5.12 17.02 1.96
CA ASN A 218 5.78 18.02 2.77
C ASN A 218 5.64 19.43 2.18
N THR A 219 5.53 20.42 3.05
CA THR A 219 5.38 21.85 2.67
C THR A 219 6.66 22.65 2.88
N LYS A 220 7.62 22.09 3.63
CA LYS A 220 8.90 22.74 3.95
C LYS A 220 9.82 22.76 2.73
N SER A 221 10.48 23.88 2.48
CA SER A 221 11.49 24.03 1.43
C SER A 221 12.86 23.42 1.79
N LYS A 222 13.06 23.14 3.07
CA LYS A 222 14.26 22.53 3.62
C LYS A 222 13.86 21.36 4.52
N LEU A 223 14.43 20.19 4.26
CA LEU A 223 14.35 19.04 5.15
C LEU A 223 15.70 18.83 5.82
N THR A 224 15.71 18.59 7.12
CA THR A 224 16.93 18.30 7.89
C THR A 224 16.75 17.00 8.63
N GLY A 225 17.70 16.11 8.54
CA GLY A 225 17.69 14.80 9.16
C GLY A 225 19.10 14.27 9.38
N ASN A 226 19.22 13.04 9.82
CA ASN A 226 20.49 12.39 10.12
C ASN A 226 20.78 11.17 9.26
N SER A 227 19.81 10.66 8.53
CA SER A 227 20.05 9.55 7.61
C SER A 227 19.04 9.54 6.45
N ILE A 228 19.51 9.11 5.30
CA ILE A 228 18.70 8.66 4.16
C ILE A 228 19.03 7.19 3.97
N HIS A 229 18.02 6.34 3.98
CA HIS A 229 18.25 4.92 3.82
C HIS A 229 18.95 4.62 2.48
N GLY A 230 20.00 3.81 2.51
CA GLY A 230 20.80 3.46 1.33
C GLY A 230 21.93 4.44 0.97
N LEU A 231 22.10 5.54 1.72
CA LEU A 231 23.18 6.50 1.50
C LEU A 231 24.49 6.12 2.22
N ASP A 232 24.36 5.31 3.25
CA ASP A 232 25.49 4.89 4.06
C ASP A 232 26.47 4.03 3.22
N GLY A 233 27.74 4.39 3.27
CA GLY A 233 28.80 3.69 2.51
C GLY A 233 29.00 4.19 1.08
N LEU A 234 28.23 5.15 0.58
CA LEU A 234 28.50 5.78 -0.70
C LEU A 234 29.67 6.76 -0.62
N ASN A 235 30.59 6.63 -1.56
CA ASN A 235 31.70 7.60 -1.71
C ASN A 235 31.21 8.79 -2.53
N LEU A 236 30.60 9.76 -1.85
CA LEU A 236 29.98 10.93 -2.46
C LEU A 236 31.01 12.09 -2.56
N SER A 237 30.85 12.88 -3.61
CA SER A 237 31.62 14.14 -3.84
C SER A 237 30.64 15.22 -4.29
N PRO A 238 30.93 16.51 -4.02
CA PRO A 238 30.19 17.62 -4.58
C PRO A 238 30.02 17.49 -6.10
N GLY A 239 28.83 17.78 -6.60
CA GLY A 239 28.45 17.60 -8.00
C GLY A 239 27.97 16.19 -8.37
N ASN A 240 28.04 15.19 -7.48
CA ASN A 240 27.39 13.91 -7.74
C ASN A 240 25.87 14.07 -7.69
N ILE A 241 25.18 13.40 -8.59
CA ILE A 241 23.71 13.36 -8.59
C ILE A 241 23.26 11.96 -8.17
N ILE A 242 22.40 11.92 -7.17
CA ILE A 242 21.86 10.69 -6.57
C ILE A 242 20.41 10.57 -7.00
N GLY A 243 20.03 9.45 -7.63
CA GLY A 243 18.66 9.13 -7.97
C GLY A 243 17.96 8.29 -6.88
N VAL A 244 16.83 8.76 -6.40
CA VAL A 244 15.95 8.01 -5.52
C VAL A 244 15.01 7.18 -6.40
N VAL A 245 15.29 5.89 -6.56
CA VAL A 245 14.54 5.02 -7.49
C VAL A 245 13.24 4.50 -6.86
N THR A 246 13.22 4.34 -5.55
CA THR A 246 12.05 3.84 -4.79
C THR A 246 11.73 4.79 -3.64
N PRO A 247 10.51 4.75 -3.07
CA PRO A 247 10.21 5.50 -1.85
C PRO A 247 11.24 5.20 -0.77
N THR A 248 11.94 6.23 -0.28
CA THR A 248 13.11 6.08 0.61
C THR A 248 12.93 6.87 1.89
N LEU A 249 13.18 6.23 3.04
CA LEU A 249 13.06 6.86 4.34
C LEU A 249 14.16 7.90 4.56
N PHE A 250 13.73 9.09 4.98
CA PHE A 250 14.57 10.17 5.50
C PHE A 250 14.21 10.40 6.97
N LYS A 251 15.09 9.97 7.87
CA LYS A 251 14.87 10.14 9.33
C LYS A 251 15.25 11.56 9.74
N THR A 252 14.34 12.24 10.45
CA THR A 252 14.64 13.51 11.09
C THR A 252 15.48 13.29 12.34
N ALA A 253 16.39 14.21 12.60
CA ALA A 253 17.39 14.03 13.67
C ALA A 253 16.76 14.07 15.07
N GLN A 254 16.91 12.98 15.81
CA GLN A 254 17.03 13.02 17.25
C GLN A 254 18.34 12.29 17.60
N ASN A 255 19.38 13.08 17.91
CA ASN A 255 20.69 12.68 18.42
C ASN A 255 21.78 12.17 17.45
N ALA A 256 22.91 12.91 17.46
CA ALA A 256 24.30 12.50 17.18
C ALA A 256 24.56 11.70 15.88
N GLY A 257 24.46 12.36 14.74
CA GLY A 257 25.01 11.91 13.45
C GLY A 257 25.33 13.13 12.59
N LYS A 258 26.05 12.94 11.49
CA LYS A 258 26.24 14.01 10.50
C LYS A 258 24.89 14.46 9.98
N ASN A 259 24.62 15.75 10.03
CA ASN A 259 23.34 16.28 9.54
C ASN A 259 23.24 16.14 8.03
N ILE A 260 22.11 15.68 7.53
CA ILE A 260 21.76 15.71 6.13
C ILE A 260 20.73 16.80 5.91
N THR A 261 21.00 17.70 4.99
CA THR A 261 20.06 18.77 4.61
C THR A 261 19.68 18.63 3.16
N ILE A 262 18.39 18.61 2.86
CA ILE A 262 17.86 18.66 1.49
C ILE A 262 17.27 20.04 1.25
N LEU A 263 17.82 20.76 0.28
CA LEU A 263 17.36 22.06 -0.19
C LEU A 263 16.33 21.89 -1.32
N ASP A 264 15.48 22.91 -1.51
CA ASP A 264 14.40 22.90 -2.51
C ASP A 264 13.46 21.69 -2.35
N ALA A 265 13.28 21.27 -1.09
CA ALA A 265 12.60 20.03 -0.72
C ALA A 265 11.07 20.12 -0.70
N LYS A 266 10.47 21.24 -1.11
CA LYS A 266 9.00 21.39 -1.08
C LYS A 266 8.34 20.40 -2.03
N GLY A 267 7.48 19.55 -1.48
CA GLY A 267 6.72 18.58 -2.26
C GLY A 267 7.55 17.43 -2.83
N VAL A 268 8.68 17.05 -2.19
CA VAL A 268 9.51 15.91 -2.61
C VAL A 268 9.35 14.68 -1.73
N ALA A 269 8.53 14.76 -0.68
CA ALA A 269 8.36 13.67 0.28
C ALA A 269 6.96 13.64 0.88
N ILE A 270 6.58 12.47 1.41
CA ILE A 270 5.47 12.34 2.35
C ILE A 270 5.98 12.73 3.74
N ASP A 271 5.29 13.64 4.38
CA ASP A 271 5.49 13.99 5.79
C ASP A 271 4.79 12.95 6.66
N LEU A 272 5.56 12.04 7.28
CA LEU A 272 5.04 10.92 8.05
C LEU A 272 4.27 11.38 9.30
N SER A 273 4.58 12.56 9.85
CA SER A 273 3.84 13.12 10.98
C SER A 273 2.37 13.39 10.69
N LYS A 274 2.03 13.59 9.41
CA LYS A 274 0.65 13.84 8.96
C LYS A 274 -0.22 12.60 8.88
N ILE A 275 0.39 11.41 8.84
CA ILE A 275 -0.34 10.15 8.67
C ILE A 275 -0.22 9.22 9.87
N SER A 276 0.90 9.20 10.57
CA SER A 276 1.18 8.24 11.63
C SER A 276 1.71 8.87 12.92
N GLY A 277 1.99 10.18 12.91
CA GLY A 277 2.66 10.86 14.02
C GLY A 277 4.14 10.50 14.18
N LEU A 278 4.71 9.72 13.24
CA LEU A 278 6.13 9.37 13.22
C LEU A 278 6.96 10.57 12.71
N ASP A 279 8.11 10.77 13.33
CA ASP A 279 9.08 11.74 12.84
C ASP A 279 9.77 11.19 11.58
N GLY A 280 9.86 12.04 10.56
CA GLY A 280 10.55 11.70 9.32
C GLY A 280 9.77 12.03 8.08
N ALA A 281 10.37 11.69 6.95
CA ALA A 281 9.77 11.86 5.65
C ALA A 281 10.08 10.66 4.76
N LEU A 282 9.15 10.27 3.91
CA LEU A 282 9.37 9.27 2.88
C LEU A 282 9.58 9.98 1.55
N LEU A 283 10.83 10.02 1.08
CA LEU A 283 11.21 10.66 -0.18
C LEU A 283 10.48 9.99 -1.36
N ALA A 284 10.03 10.81 -2.30
CA ALA A 284 9.37 10.32 -3.50
C ALA A 284 10.36 9.55 -4.38
N PRO A 285 9.93 8.51 -5.10
CA PRO A 285 10.73 7.91 -6.15
C PRO A 285 10.92 8.88 -7.32
N ASP A 286 11.88 8.59 -8.16
CA ASP A 286 12.27 9.42 -9.30
C ASP A 286 12.70 10.85 -8.91
N LEU A 287 13.23 11.01 -7.68
CA LEU A 287 13.78 12.26 -7.17
C LEU A 287 15.30 12.26 -7.37
N ASN A 288 15.82 13.26 -8.09
CA ASN A 288 17.24 13.47 -8.24
C ASN A 288 17.74 14.54 -7.27
N LEU A 289 18.84 14.23 -6.57
CA LEU A 289 19.47 15.06 -5.54
C LEU A 289 20.95 15.28 -5.88
N GLU A 290 21.35 16.52 -6.13
CA GLU A 290 22.73 16.91 -6.31
C GLU A 290 23.42 17.07 -4.96
N VAL A 291 24.62 16.56 -4.81
CA VAL A 291 25.50 16.79 -3.66
C VAL A 291 26.11 18.17 -3.78
N VAL A 292 25.67 19.11 -2.95
CA VAL A 292 26.14 20.50 -2.95
C VAL A 292 27.45 20.66 -2.14
N SER A 293 27.46 20.08 -0.94
CA SER A 293 28.64 20.10 -0.07
C SER A 293 28.64 18.89 0.89
N ILE A 294 29.86 18.52 1.28
CA ILE A 294 30.14 17.56 2.32
C ILE A 294 31.24 18.15 3.21
N ASP A 295 30.91 18.39 4.47
CA ASP A 295 31.84 18.92 5.47
C ASP A 295 31.62 18.27 6.84
N ASP A 296 32.30 18.79 7.87
CA ASP A 296 32.18 18.30 9.23
C ASP A 296 30.77 18.51 9.82
N ASN A 297 30.00 19.46 9.28
CA ASN A 297 28.63 19.75 9.69
C ASN A 297 27.60 18.82 9.03
N GLY A 298 27.99 18.16 7.94
CA GLY A 298 27.14 17.17 7.29
C GLY A 298 27.15 17.20 5.77
N LEU A 299 26.08 16.65 5.22
CA LEU A 299 25.84 16.51 3.78
C LEU A 299 24.70 17.45 3.37
N VAL A 300 24.96 18.30 2.39
CA VAL A 300 23.94 19.16 1.79
C VAL A 300 23.60 18.64 0.40
N LEU A 301 22.33 18.31 0.22
CA LEU A 301 21.73 17.87 -1.03
C LEU A 301 20.78 18.94 -1.54
N LYS A 302 20.62 19.03 -2.85
CA LYS A 302 19.68 19.92 -3.50
C LYS A 302 18.90 19.17 -4.57
N ARG A 303 17.60 19.39 -4.65
CA ARG A 303 16.80 18.86 -5.75
C ARG A 303 17.33 19.40 -7.08
N THR A 304 17.50 18.50 -8.05
CA THR A 304 17.88 18.84 -9.43
C THR A 304 16.97 18.16 -10.44
N ASN A 305 16.92 18.68 -11.66
CA ASN A 305 16.25 18.04 -12.80
C ASN A 305 17.27 17.31 -13.71
N GLU A 306 18.54 17.34 -13.36
CA GLU A 306 19.57 16.62 -14.09
C GLU A 306 19.48 15.13 -13.80
N ASP A 307 19.82 14.30 -14.78
CA ASP A 307 19.83 12.86 -14.63
C ASP A 307 20.87 12.41 -13.62
N ALA A 308 20.52 11.42 -12.84
CA ALA A 308 21.40 10.89 -11.82
C ALA A 308 22.61 10.20 -12.45
N THR A 309 23.78 10.54 -11.94
CA THR A 309 25.03 9.85 -12.27
C THR A 309 25.19 8.54 -11.49
N ARG A 310 24.42 8.39 -10.39
CA ARG A 310 24.34 7.19 -9.57
C ARG A 310 22.95 7.04 -9.01
N TYR A 311 22.46 5.79 -9.01
CA TYR A 311 21.18 5.43 -8.42
C TYR A 311 21.40 4.63 -7.14
N PHE A 312 20.59 4.84 -6.12
CA PHE A 312 20.48 3.91 -5.02
C PHE A 312 19.03 3.41 -4.90
N VAL A 313 18.92 2.12 -4.78
CA VAL A 313 17.69 1.45 -4.36
C VAL A 313 17.81 1.30 -2.85
N ALA A 314 16.68 1.39 -2.15
CA ALA A 314 16.62 1.31 -0.68
C ALA A 314 17.36 0.09 -0.09
N ASN A 315 18.59 -0.13 -0.37
CA ASN A 315 19.61 -0.98 0.27
C ASN A 315 20.86 -1.15 -0.59
N GLN A 316 21.75 -0.17 -0.54
CA GLN A 316 23.18 -0.35 -0.84
C GLN A 316 23.58 -0.85 -2.25
N THR A 317 22.68 -0.99 -3.21
CA THR A 317 23.09 -1.29 -4.57
C THR A 317 23.11 0.00 -5.36
N VAL A 318 24.31 0.53 -5.56
CA VAL A 318 24.56 1.68 -6.44
C VAL A 318 24.74 1.14 -7.85
N PHE A 319 23.84 1.47 -8.75
CA PHE A 319 24.08 1.27 -10.18
C PHE A 319 24.73 2.52 -10.74
N SER A 320 25.96 2.41 -11.25
CA SER A 320 26.53 3.42 -12.11
C SER A 320 26.00 3.15 -13.52
N LEU A 321 25.35 4.13 -14.12
CA LEU A 321 25.19 4.14 -15.56
C LEU A 321 26.58 4.47 -16.13
N GLY A 322 27.21 3.49 -16.77
CA GLY A 322 28.43 3.66 -17.55
C GLY A 322 28.15 4.41 -18.84
#